data_89741f21d4f3b3bb12fbab53ae0a2b5b
#
_entry.id   89741f21d4f3b3bb12fbab53ae0a2b5b
#
_cell.length_a   1.000
_cell.length_b   1.000
_cell.length_c   1.000
_cell.angle_alpha   90.00
_cell.angle_beta   90.00
_cell.angle_gamma   90.00
#
_symmetry.space_group_name_H-M   'P 1'
#
loop_
_entity.id
_entity.type
_entity.pdbx_description
1 polymer ?
#
loop_
_entity_poly.entity_id
_entity_poly.type
_entity_poly.pdbx_seq_one_letter_code
_entity_poly.pdbx_strand_id
1 'polypeptide(L)'
;MKPRIKFSIDKDLILSILVGVVGSLVALGMFFLSGYMITQSALGAPLFALMVLIVSVKMFGFLRAVARYIERLLSHRTTFTMLRDVRVQFFKKLLPVVPDVYRKFNSSDLIARMIGRVEALQNIYLRVYYPPVVIGLTAIVTMVTIFYFSYIHAVIICLSMLATLIVIPWLSAKRARILKRQVNEVQGEFLSQFYDYKEGYDELTRFNQTEYYKKQVIEQLDAYESVQAKEQRFLSLYEYSLNVVAMIALFLTLYLGVVQVQNQQLDVVYLTSIVLMMLTLFEQAIPMSNVAYYKADTDQALTDINEVIAHPMTQGNESMQIGTSDALPLMQLKDVDFKYWNQSTPVLSQIRLVINKGEHVAIVGPSGSGKSSLLQLMLGLYQSDEGEVLLHQQHISKILNEDKYSYINALLQSQQLFDGTVRENLFSEQEDDVLREVLDRLGLAHINLDRVITLSGQTLSGGEIQRLALARLLLKPSSLWILDEPTTALDVHHTNVVMDLVHKHAETLVVATHDLRLLPNFDKIIVMQEGAILEEGSYETLATKEKGYLQKMIKINAS
;
A
#
# COMPACT_ATOMS: atom_id res chain seq x y z
N MET A 1 -7.99 -17.70 8.45
CA MET A 1 -6.83 -17.69 7.51
C MET A 1 -6.42 -16.25 7.29
N LYS A 2 -5.18 -15.86 7.62
CA LYS A 2 -4.74 -14.48 7.32
C LYS A 2 -4.79 -14.25 5.80
N PRO A 3 -5.39 -13.17 5.33
CA PRO A 3 -5.44 -12.85 3.91
C PRO A 3 -4.02 -12.65 3.39
N ARG A 4 -3.59 -13.47 2.44
CA ARG A 4 -2.26 -13.38 1.81
C ARG A 4 -2.43 -13.11 0.31
N ILE A 5 -1.53 -12.33 -0.25
CA ILE A 5 -1.43 -12.20 -1.70
C ILE A 5 -1.00 -13.55 -2.26
N LYS A 6 -1.75 -14.06 -3.24
CA LYS A 6 -1.44 -15.31 -3.93
C LYS A 6 -0.71 -14.99 -5.23
N PHE A 7 0.41 -15.67 -5.44
CA PHE A 7 1.14 -15.65 -6.72
C PHE A 7 0.74 -16.88 -7.52
N SER A 8 0.35 -16.69 -8.77
CA SER A 8 0.09 -17.79 -9.71
C SER A 8 1.32 -18.05 -10.55
N ILE A 9 1.69 -19.33 -10.68
CA ILE A 9 2.68 -19.75 -11.68
C ILE A 9 1.95 -19.82 -13.01
N ASP A 10 2.30 -18.92 -13.93
CA ASP A 10 1.67 -18.83 -15.26
C ASP A 10 2.46 -19.69 -16.27
N LYS A 11 1.77 -20.10 -17.34
CA LYS A 11 2.38 -20.85 -18.46
C LYS A 11 3.51 -20.04 -19.12
N ASP A 12 3.37 -18.71 -19.20
CA ASP A 12 4.37 -17.82 -19.77
C ASP A 12 5.67 -17.83 -18.94
N LEU A 13 5.57 -17.99 -17.61
CA LEU A 13 6.75 -18.12 -16.74
C LEU A 13 7.52 -19.42 -17.02
N ILE A 14 6.80 -20.53 -17.11
CA ILE A 14 7.43 -21.83 -17.41
C ILE A 14 8.09 -21.80 -18.78
N LEU A 15 7.40 -21.23 -19.78
CA LEU A 15 7.93 -21.11 -21.13
C LEU A 15 9.15 -20.18 -21.18
N SER A 16 9.14 -19.08 -20.42
CA SER A 16 10.29 -18.16 -20.33
C SER A 16 11.52 -18.86 -19.73
N ILE A 17 11.33 -19.69 -18.69
CA ILE A 17 12.40 -20.49 -18.10
C ILE A 17 12.97 -21.48 -19.11
N LEU A 18 12.12 -22.21 -19.83
CA LEU A 18 12.56 -23.16 -20.85
C LEU A 18 13.35 -22.49 -21.97
N VAL A 19 12.83 -21.40 -22.51
CA VAL A 19 13.50 -20.62 -23.56
C VAL A 19 14.80 -20.02 -23.02
N GLY A 20 14.83 -19.54 -21.77
CA GLY A 20 16.02 -19.03 -21.10
C GLY A 20 17.12 -20.09 -20.95
N VAL A 21 16.76 -21.31 -20.56
CA VAL A 21 17.69 -22.45 -20.48
C VAL A 21 18.23 -22.80 -21.88
N VAL A 22 17.35 -22.89 -22.88
CA VAL A 22 17.80 -23.16 -24.27
C VAL A 22 18.72 -22.06 -24.77
N GLY A 23 18.38 -20.79 -24.57
CA GLY A 23 19.23 -19.65 -24.95
C GLY A 23 20.60 -19.66 -24.26
N SER A 24 20.62 -20.06 -22.99
CA SER A 24 21.86 -20.22 -22.20
C SER A 24 22.70 -21.37 -22.71
N LEU A 25 22.10 -22.51 -23.00
CA LEU A 25 22.82 -23.68 -23.57
C LEU A 25 23.36 -23.39 -24.97
N VAL A 26 22.60 -22.69 -25.81
CA VAL A 26 23.07 -22.23 -27.12
C VAL A 26 24.28 -21.29 -26.99
N ALA A 27 24.27 -20.39 -26.00
CA ALA A 27 25.43 -19.53 -25.73
C ALA A 27 26.66 -20.35 -25.30
N LEU A 28 26.48 -21.32 -24.40
CA LEU A 28 27.57 -22.21 -23.97
C LEU A 28 28.12 -23.04 -25.14
N GLY A 29 27.24 -23.60 -25.98
CA GLY A 29 27.60 -24.33 -27.18
C GLY A 29 28.35 -23.46 -28.20
N MET A 30 27.95 -22.20 -28.36
CA MET A 30 28.66 -21.24 -29.23
C MET A 30 30.10 -21.02 -28.77
N PHE A 31 30.33 -20.79 -27.47
CA PHE A 31 31.69 -20.59 -26.95
C PHE A 31 32.51 -21.88 -26.90
N PHE A 32 31.89 -23.02 -26.64
CA PHE A 32 32.52 -24.31 -26.76
C PHE A 32 33.03 -24.54 -28.19
N LEU A 33 32.20 -24.34 -29.22
CA LEU A 33 32.58 -24.46 -30.62
C LEU A 33 33.64 -23.43 -31.03
N SER A 34 33.58 -22.21 -30.46
CA SER A 34 34.59 -21.18 -30.70
C SER A 34 35.96 -21.63 -30.17
N GLY A 35 36.02 -22.20 -28.97
CA GLY A 35 37.26 -22.78 -28.41
C GLY A 35 37.79 -23.91 -29.25
N TYR A 36 36.90 -24.81 -29.69
CA TYR A 36 37.23 -25.90 -30.59
C TYR A 36 37.84 -25.41 -31.90
N MET A 37 37.19 -24.41 -32.52
CA MET A 37 37.64 -23.80 -33.77
C MET A 37 39.03 -23.14 -33.64
N ILE A 38 39.26 -22.38 -32.55
CA ILE A 38 40.53 -21.68 -32.30
C ILE A 38 41.69 -22.71 -32.22
N THR A 39 41.49 -23.76 -31.46
CA THR A 39 42.55 -24.79 -31.30
C THR A 39 42.76 -25.60 -32.59
N GLN A 40 41.69 -25.98 -33.28
CA GLN A 40 41.80 -26.67 -34.58
C GLN A 40 42.53 -25.82 -35.63
N SER A 41 42.26 -24.50 -35.65
CA SER A 41 42.97 -23.57 -36.54
C SER A 41 44.46 -23.50 -36.19
N ALA A 42 44.81 -23.48 -34.90
CA ALA A 42 46.21 -23.51 -34.45
C ALA A 42 46.93 -24.80 -34.79
N LEU A 43 46.24 -25.93 -34.87
CA LEU A 43 46.75 -27.25 -35.25
C LEU A 43 46.78 -27.47 -36.77
N GLY A 44 46.43 -26.46 -37.58
CA GLY A 44 46.50 -26.51 -39.03
C GLY A 44 45.36 -27.26 -39.70
N ALA A 45 44.15 -27.24 -39.10
CA ALA A 45 43.01 -27.86 -39.72
C ALA A 45 42.67 -27.25 -41.10
N PRO A 46 42.19 -28.05 -42.07
CA PRO A 46 41.88 -27.57 -43.41
C PRO A 46 40.77 -26.50 -43.39
N LEU A 47 40.89 -25.47 -44.25
CA LEU A 47 40.00 -24.33 -44.32
C LEU A 47 38.52 -24.74 -44.45
N PHE A 48 38.24 -25.79 -45.17
CA PHE A 48 36.90 -26.33 -45.34
C PHE A 48 36.25 -26.72 -43.98
N ALA A 49 36.99 -27.41 -43.10
CA ALA A 49 36.48 -27.80 -41.79
C ALA A 49 36.25 -26.57 -40.89
N LEU A 50 37.11 -25.55 -40.96
CA LEU A 50 36.95 -24.30 -40.23
C LEU A 50 35.73 -23.49 -40.74
N MET A 51 35.41 -23.49 -42.04
CA MET A 51 34.22 -22.82 -42.56
C MET A 51 32.92 -23.36 -41.97
N VAL A 52 32.80 -24.69 -41.81
CA VAL A 52 31.63 -25.30 -41.18
C VAL A 52 31.48 -24.85 -39.73
N LEU A 53 32.58 -24.77 -38.98
CA LEU A 53 32.56 -24.29 -37.60
C LEU A 53 32.19 -22.80 -37.50
N ILE A 54 32.72 -21.95 -38.42
CA ILE A 54 32.38 -20.52 -38.46
C ILE A 54 30.88 -20.31 -38.70
N VAL A 55 30.29 -21.04 -39.65
CA VAL A 55 28.86 -20.96 -39.94
C VAL A 55 28.06 -21.43 -38.73
N SER A 56 28.45 -22.52 -38.08
CA SER A 56 27.78 -23.04 -36.89
C SER A 56 27.81 -22.05 -35.73
N VAL A 57 28.96 -21.42 -35.44
CA VAL A 57 29.10 -20.40 -34.39
C VAL A 57 28.19 -19.19 -34.67
N LYS A 58 28.16 -18.72 -35.95
CA LYS A 58 27.26 -17.62 -36.34
C LYS A 58 25.80 -17.99 -36.19
N MET A 59 25.41 -19.22 -36.57
CA MET A 59 24.04 -19.73 -36.41
C MET A 59 23.65 -19.79 -34.92
N PHE A 60 24.52 -20.27 -34.04
CA PHE A 60 24.28 -20.25 -32.60
C PHE A 60 24.17 -18.82 -32.05
N GLY A 61 24.97 -17.87 -32.53
CA GLY A 61 24.86 -16.45 -32.17
C GLY A 61 23.50 -15.87 -32.53
N PHE A 62 22.98 -16.16 -33.73
CA PHE A 62 21.64 -15.77 -34.15
C PHE A 62 20.56 -16.42 -33.28
N LEU A 63 20.62 -17.73 -33.04
CA LEU A 63 19.66 -18.48 -32.24
C LEU A 63 19.64 -17.98 -30.78
N ARG A 64 20.84 -17.68 -30.21
CA ARG A 64 20.94 -17.04 -28.88
C ARG A 64 20.19 -15.70 -28.82
N ALA A 65 20.34 -14.84 -29.85
CA ALA A 65 19.68 -13.54 -29.89
C ALA A 65 18.15 -13.69 -29.94
N VAL A 66 17.64 -14.60 -30.77
CA VAL A 66 16.21 -14.90 -30.87
C VAL A 66 15.68 -15.48 -29.57
N ALA A 67 16.35 -16.46 -28.98
CA ALA A 67 15.94 -17.06 -27.71
C ALA A 67 15.91 -16.02 -26.58
N ARG A 68 16.90 -15.15 -26.48
CA ARG A 68 16.96 -14.07 -25.48
C ARG A 68 15.85 -13.05 -25.68
N TYR A 69 15.48 -12.73 -26.91
CA TYR A 69 14.36 -11.84 -27.19
C TYR A 69 13.03 -12.44 -26.72
N ILE A 70 12.75 -13.69 -27.10
CA ILE A 70 11.53 -14.39 -26.71
C ILE A 70 11.47 -14.56 -25.19
N GLU A 71 12.55 -14.98 -24.56
CA GLU A 71 12.67 -15.12 -23.10
C GLU A 71 12.33 -13.81 -22.39
N ARG A 72 12.93 -12.69 -22.83
CA ARG A 72 12.69 -11.36 -22.25
C ARG A 72 11.24 -10.92 -22.42
N LEU A 73 10.66 -11.16 -23.61
CA LEU A 73 9.26 -10.83 -23.87
C LEU A 73 8.31 -11.59 -22.92
N LEU A 74 8.52 -12.89 -22.77
CA LEU A 74 7.69 -13.75 -21.90
C LEU A 74 7.87 -13.41 -20.42
N SER A 75 9.11 -13.22 -19.95
CA SER A 75 9.40 -12.90 -18.56
C SER A 75 8.84 -11.55 -18.14
N HIS A 76 8.93 -10.52 -19.01
CA HIS A 76 8.30 -9.23 -18.76
C HIS A 76 6.78 -9.31 -18.78
N ARG A 77 6.19 -10.02 -19.74
CA ARG A 77 4.74 -10.21 -19.80
C ARG A 77 4.21 -10.84 -18.51
N THR A 78 4.83 -11.92 -18.04
CA THR A 78 4.48 -12.56 -16.77
C THR A 78 4.59 -11.59 -15.58
N THR A 79 5.70 -10.83 -15.52
CA THR A 79 5.93 -9.88 -14.42
C THR A 79 4.90 -8.78 -14.37
N PHE A 80 4.58 -8.13 -15.50
CA PHE A 80 3.58 -7.07 -15.54
C PHE A 80 2.15 -7.58 -15.29
N THR A 81 1.84 -8.79 -15.76
CA THR A 81 0.55 -9.44 -15.44
C THR A 81 0.44 -9.67 -13.93
N MET A 82 1.48 -10.19 -13.30
CA MET A 82 1.53 -10.39 -11.85
C MET A 82 1.39 -9.07 -11.09
N LEU A 83 2.11 -8.02 -11.49
CA LEU A 83 2.01 -6.69 -10.85
C LEU A 83 0.59 -6.12 -10.93
N ARG A 84 -0.05 -6.22 -12.11
CA ARG A 84 -1.46 -5.84 -12.28
C ARG A 84 -2.35 -6.60 -11.30
N ASP A 85 -2.22 -7.91 -11.25
CA ASP A 85 -3.07 -8.76 -10.41
C ASP A 85 -2.85 -8.49 -8.92
N VAL A 86 -1.61 -8.27 -8.50
CA VAL A 86 -1.27 -7.88 -7.11
C VAL A 86 -1.87 -6.51 -6.76
N ARG A 87 -1.74 -5.51 -7.64
CA ARG A 87 -2.35 -4.19 -7.41
C ARG A 87 -3.86 -4.26 -7.27
N VAL A 88 -4.51 -5.00 -8.17
CA VAL A 88 -5.97 -5.21 -8.11
C VAL A 88 -6.37 -5.95 -6.83
N GLN A 89 -5.64 -7.01 -6.43
CA GLN A 89 -5.91 -7.73 -5.20
C GLN A 89 -5.70 -6.84 -3.96
N PHE A 90 -4.62 -6.04 -3.93
CA PHE A 90 -4.35 -5.11 -2.84
C PHE A 90 -5.48 -4.08 -2.71
N PHE A 91 -5.86 -3.43 -3.82
CA PHE A 91 -6.93 -2.45 -3.85
C PHE A 91 -8.27 -3.04 -3.40
N LYS A 92 -8.66 -4.20 -3.94
CA LYS A 92 -9.89 -4.91 -3.53
C LYS A 92 -9.92 -5.29 -2.05
N LYS A 93 -8.75 -5.55 -1.45
CA LYS A 93 -8.64 -5.88 -0.02
C LYS A 93 -8.50 -4.64 0.86
N LEU A 94 -8.04 -3.53 0.30
CA LEU A 94 -7.95 -2.25 1.00
C LEU A 94 -9.34 -1.63 1.18
N LEU A 95 -10.20 -1.67 0.16
CA LEU A 95 -11.54 -1.06 0.22
C LEU A 95 -12.35 -1.46 1.45
N PRO A 96 -12.45 -2.74 1.84
CA PRO A 96 -13.25 -3.15 3.01
C PRO A 96 -12.68 -2.74 4.37
N VAL A 97 -11.42 -2.32 4.43
CA VAL A 97 -10.77 -1.88 5.69
C VAL A 97 -10.71 -0.35 5.83
N VAL A 98 -11.08 0.39 4.76
CA VAL A 98 -11.25 1.84 4.81
C VAL A 98 -12.63 2.16 5.43
N PRO A 99 -12.74 3.19 6.32
CA PRO A 99 -11.67 4.12 6.74
C PRO A 99 -10.87 3.70 7.98
N ASP A 100 -11.22 2.63 8.68
CA ASP A 100 -10.57 2.24 9.94
C ASP A 100 -9.05 2.04 9.84
N VAL A 101 -8.56 1.67 8.65
CA VAL A 101 -7.13 1.55 8.36
C VAL A 101 -6.35 2.85 8.61
N TYR A 102 -7.01 4.01 8.50
CA TYR A 102 -6.39 5.31 8.79
C TYR A 102 -6.11 5.57 10.27
N ARG A 103 -6.64 4.74 11.17
CA ARG A 103 -6.21 4.75 12.59
C ARG A 103 -4.73 4.38 12.72
N LYS A 104 -4.21 3.55 11.82
CA LYS A 104 -2.84 3.00 11.89
C LYS A 104 -1.90 3.55 10.82
N PHE A 105 -2.41 3.84 9.63
CA PHE A 105 -1.63 4.21 8.46
C PHE A 105 -2.10 5.55 7.90
N ASN A 106 -1.17 6.44 7.58
CA ASN A 106 -1.48 7.68 6.87
C ASN A 106 -1.74 7.41 5.37
N SER A 107 -2.50 8.28 4.71
CA SER A 107 -2.78 8.17 3.26
C SER A 107 -1.51 8.09 2.42
N SER A 108 -0.49 8.88 2.74
CA SER A 108 0.81 8.87 2.06
C SER A 108 1.54 7.52 2.21
N ASP A 109 1.48 6.89 3.40
CA ASP A 109 2.07 5.56 3.63
C ASP A 109 1.31 4.48 2.85
N LEU A 110 -0.03 4.52 2.81
CA LEU A 110 -0.82 3.58 2.02
C LEU A 110 -0.53 3.69 0.52
N ILE A 111 -0.41 4.91 -0.01
CA ILE A 111 -0.04 5.16 -1.40
C ILE A 111 1.39 4.66 -1.67
N ALA A 112 2.34 4.95 -0.79
CA ALA A 112 3.72 4.47 -0.91
C ALA A 112 3.80 2.93 -0.90
N ARG A 113 2.99 2.25 -0.08
CA ARG A 113 2.88 0.78 -0.06
C ARG A 113 2.23 0.25 -1.34
N MET A 114 1.18 0.88 -1.83
CA MET A 114 0.48 0.47 -3.05
C MET A 114 1.34 0.62 -4.31
N ILE A 115 2.14 1.68 -4.39
CA ILE A 115 3.01 1.94 -5.55
C ILE A 115 4.37 1.27 -5.33
N GLY A 116 5.14 1.71 -4.34
CA GLY A 116 6.53 1.32 -4.18
C GLY A 116 6.73 -0.13 -3.72
N ARG A 117 5.96 -0.58 -2.69
CA ARG A 117 6.11 -1.96 -2.19
C ARG A 117 5.56 -2.99 -3.17
N VAL A 118 4.45 -2.68 -3.86
CA VAL A 118 3.95 -3.58 -4.92
C VAL A 118 4.96 -3.65 -6.07
N GLU A 119 5.58 -2.53 -6.46
CA GLU A 119 6.60 -2.52 -7.52
C GLU A 119 7.84 -3.35 -7.14
N ALA A 120 8.27 -3.33 -5.87
CA ALA A 120 9.35 -4.19 -5.39
C ALA A 120 9.08 -5.68 -5.62
N LEU A 121 7.81 -6.11 -5.66
CA LEU A 121 7.43 -7.51 -5.92
C LEU A 121 7.75 -7.98 -7.33
N GLN A 122 7.97 -7.09 -8.32
CA GLN A 122 8.43 -7.50 -9.66
C GLN A 122 9.74 -8.29 -9.59
N ASN A 123 10.57 -7.99 -8.58
CA ASN A 123 11.85 -8.66 -8.40
C ASN A 123 11.71 -10.12 -7.97
N ILE A 124 10.54 -10.55 -7.46
CA ILE A 124 10.29 -11.95 -7.09
C ILE A 124 10.57 -12.88 -8.27
N TYR A 125 9.98 -12.59 -9.43
CA TYR A 125 10.19 -13.44 -10.61
C TYR A 125 11.53 -13.15 -11.29
N LEU A 126 11.81 -11.88 -11.63
CA LEU A 126 12.94 -11.52 -12.48
C LEU A 126 14.31 -11.69 -11.81
N ARG A 127 14.38 -11.53 -10.48
CA ARG A 127 15.67 -11.48 -9.77
C ARG A 127 15.83 -12.50 -8.66
N VAL A 128 14.73 -13.06 -8.12
CA VAL A 128 14.79 -14.02 -7.01
C VAL A 128 14.62 -15.46 -7.50
N TYR A 129 13.60 -15.76 -8.29
CA TYR A 129 13.33 -17.15 -8.70
C TYR A 129 13.86 -17.50 -10.09
N TYR A 130 13.77 -16.60 -11.06
CA TYR A 130 14.17 -16.87 -12.44
C TYR A 130 15.67 -17.20 -12.60
N PRO A 131 16.62 -16.36 -12.11
CA PRO A 131 18.05 -16.62 -12.34
C PRO A 131 18.53 -17.94 -11.72
N PRO A 132 18.25 -18.28 -10.44
CA PRO A 132 18.70 -19.54 -9.86
C PRO A 132 18.21 -20.77 -10.63
N VAL A 133 16.94 -20.73 -11.10
CA VAL A 133 16.35 -21.86 -11.82
C VAL A 133 16.98 -22.03 -13.20
N VAL A 134 17.10 -20.96 -13.97
CA VAL A 134 17.70 -21.01 -15.31
C VAL A 134 19.18 -21.40 -15.24
N ILE A 135 19.94 -20.75 -14.35
CA ILE A 135 21.35 -21.04 -14.19
C ILE A 135 21.55 -22.45 -13.65
N GLY A 136 20.76 -22.88 -12.68
CA GLY A 136 20.83 -24.22 -12.10
C GLY A 136 20.55 -25.32 -13.14
N LEU A 137 19.48 -25.18 -13.93
CA LEU A 137 19.15 -26.13 -14.99
C LEU A 137 20.24 -26.15 -16.08
N THR A 138 20.74 -24.97 -16.48
CA THR A 138 21.81 -24.84 -17.45
C THR A 138 23.10 -25.52 -16.92
N ALA A 139 23.46 -25.30 -15.66
CA ALA A 139 24.62 -25.91 -15.02
C ALA A 139 24.51 -27.45 -14.96
N ILE A 140 23.33 -28.00 -14.66
CA ILE A 140 23.09 -29.43 -14.62
C ILE A 140 23.30 -30.04 -16.01
N VAL A 141 22.70 -29.45 -17.05
CA VAL A 141 22.90 -29.96 -18.45
C VAL A 141 24.35 -29.84 -18.85
N THR A 142 25.01 -28.74 -18.55
CA THR A 142 26.44 -28.54 -18.85
C THR A 142 27.30 -29.56 -18.12
N MET A 143 27.05 -29.82 -16.85
CA MET A 143 27.77 -30.82 -16.06
C MET A 143 27.64 -32.23 -16.67
N VAL A 144 26.41 -32.63 -17.05
CA VAL A 144 26.18 -33.93 -17.71
C VAL A 144 26.91 -34.02 -19.05
N THR A 145 26.90 -32.94 -19.84
CA THR A 145 27.60 -32.88 -21.13
C THR A 145 29.12 -32.98 -20.93
N ILE A 146 29.68 -32.24 -19.99
CA ILE A 146 31.13 -32.24 -19.72
C ILE A 146 31.60 -33.54 -19.07
N PHE A 147 30.76 -34.21 -18.30
CA PHE A 147 31.07 -35.51 -17.72
C PHE A 147 31.51 -36.52 -18.80
N TYR A 148 30.95 -36.43 -20.01
CA TYR A 148 31.32 -37.28 -21.14
C TYR A 148 32.76 -37.01 -21.64
N PHE A 149 33.26 -35.76 -21.54
CA PHE A 149 34.61 -35.39 -21.95
C PHE A 149 35.62 -35.55 -20.83
N SER A 150 35.27 -35.14 -19.61
CA SER A 150 36.15 -35.23 -18.43
C SER A 150 35.32 -35.17 -17.15
N TYR A 151 35.34 -36.23 -16.36
CA TYR A 151 34.64 -36.28 -15.06
C TYR A 151 35.21 -35.25 -14.05
N ILE A 152 36.51 -34.92 -14.13
CA ILE A 152 37.15 -33.94 -13.24
C ILE A 152 36.56 -32.55 -13.47
N HIS A 153 36.38 -32.12 -14.71
CA HIS A 153 35.78 -30.82 -15.03
C HIS A 153 34.31 -30.78 -14.65
N ALA A 154 33.58 -31.89 -14.78
CA ALA A 154 32.20 -31.97 -14.31
C ALA A 154 32.11 -31.80 -12.78
N VAL A 155 33.06 -32.35 -12.01
CA VAL A 155 33.13 -32.15 -10.55
C VAL A 155 33.44 -30.69 -10.21
N ILE A 156 34.34 -30.03 -10.93
CA ILE A 156 34.65 -28.60 -10.75
C ILE A 156 33.38 -27.75 -10.95
N ILE A 157 32.63 -28.01 -12.05
CA ILE A 157 31.34 -27.33 -12.32
C ILE A 157 30.37 -27.57 -11.18
N CYS A 158 30.22 -28.80 -10.72
CA CYS A 158 29.29 -29.15 -9.63
C CYS A 158 29.62 -28.36 -8.36
N LEU A 159 30.86 -28.41 -7.90
CA LEU A 159 31.30 -27.76 -6.66
C LEU A 159 31.20 -26.22 -6.75
N SER A 160 31.64 -25.64 -7.85
CA SER A 160 31.59 -24.20 -8.06
C SER A 160 30.17 -23.68 -8.20
N MET A 161 29.29 -24.39 -8.90
CA MET A 161 27.87 -24.00 -9.00
C MET A 161 27.11 -24.20 -7.69
N LEU A 162 27.42 -25.25 -6.92
CA LEU A 162 26.88 -25.42 -5.57
C LEU A 162 27.29 -24.25 -4.66
N ALA A 163 28.56 -23.81 -4.73
CA ALA A 163 29.03 -22.64 -4.01
C ALA A 163 28.27 -21.36 -4.43
N THR A 164 28.12 -21.12 -5.74
CA THR A 164 27.51 -19.92 -6.33
C THR A 164 26.00 -19.88 -6.10
N LEU A 165 25.29 -21.01 -6.27
CA LEU A 165 23.82 -21.04 -6.21
C LEU A 165 23.27 -21.24 -4.80
N ILE A 166 24.01 -21.90 -3.91
CA ILE A 166 23.50 -22.31 -2.61
C ILE A 166 24.33 -21.72 -1.45
N VAL A 167 25.63 -21.99 -1.41
CA VAL A 167 26.45 -21.68 -0.22
C VAL A 167 26.58 -20.19 0.01
N ILE A 168 27.02 -19.44 -1.01
CA ILE A 168 27.24 -17.98 -0.89
C ILE A 168 25.90 -17.24 -0.65
N PRO A 169 24.80 -17.49 -1.39
CA PRO A 169 23.50 -16.90 -1.09
C PRO A 169 22.97 -17.22 0.32
N TRP A 170 23.15 -18.46 0.78
CA TRP A 170 22.73 -18.88 2.12
C TRP A 170 23.49 -18.15 3.23
N LEU A 171 24.82 -18.05 3.13
CA LEU A 171 25.66 -17.30 4.07
C LEU A 171 25.32 -15.80 4.09
N SER A 172 25.01 -15.25 2.93
CA SER A 172 24.71 -13.81 2.76
C SER A 172 23.28 -13.43 3.18
N ALA A 173 22.33 -14.37 3.15
CA ALA A 173 20.89 -14.08 3.31
C ALA A 173 20.55 -13.40 4.65
N LYS A 174 21.16 -13.84 5.77
CA LYS A 174 20.91 -13.24 7.10
C LYS A 174 21.39 -11.79 7.15
N ARG A 175 22.58 -11.52 6.61
CA ARG A 175 23.17 -10.17 6.61
C ARG A 175 22.42 -9.24 5.67
N ALA A 176 22.05 -9.70 4.48
CA ALA A 176 21.23 -8.96 3.52
C ALA A 176 19.91 -8.49 4.14
N ARG A 177 19.21 -9.38 4.86
CA ARG A 177 17.95 -9.06 5.52
C ARG A 177 18.10 -7.98 6.59
N ILE A 178 19.13 -8.07 7.44
CA ILE A 178 19.39 -7.08 8.49
C ILE A 178 19.68 -5.71 7.86
N LEU A 179 20.60 -5.67 6.88
CA LEU A 179 20.99 -4.42 6.21
C LEU A 179 19.80 -3.78 5.48
N LYS A 180 19.00 -4.58 4.76
CA LYS A 180 17.81 -4.04 4.06
C LYS A 180 16.80 -3.44 5.00
N ARG A 181 16.56 -4.09 6.14
CA ARG A 181 15.68 -3.55 7.17
C ARG A 181 16.20 -2.22 7.72
N GLN A 182 17.49 -2.13 8.05
CA GLN A 182 18.11 -0.89 8.53
C GLN A 182 18.02 0.24 7.51
N VAL A 183 18.28 -0.04 6.22
CA VAL A 183 18.14 0.96 5.15
C VAL A 183 16.70 1.47 5.07
N ASN A 184 15.71 0.58 5.10
CA ASN A 184 14.30 0.97 5.01
C ASN A 184 13.84 1.79 6.22
N GLU A 185 14.28 1.44 7.45
CA GLU A 185 13.95 2.17 8.68
C GLU A 185 14.53 3.60 8.62
N VAL A 186 15.83 3.75 8.38
CA VAL A 186 16.48 5.08 8.32
C VAL A 186 15.99 5.92 7.13
N GLN A 187 15.68 5.28 5.99
CA GLN A 187 15.05 5.96 4.86
C GLN A 187 13.67 6.51 5.22
N GLY A 188 12.88 5.74 5.97
CA GLY A 188 11.56 6.17 6.43
C GLY A 188 11.65 7.38 7.37
N GLU A 189 12.60 7.37 8.32
CA GLU A 189 12.85 8.49 9.22
C GLU A 189 13.28 9.75 8.47
N PHE A 190 14.24 9.63 7.55
CA PHE A 190 14.67 10.73 6.68
C PHE A 190 13.51 11.33 5.88
N LEU A 191 12.71 10.48 5.20
CA LEU A 191 11.59 10.96 4.39
C LEU A 191 10.53 11.65 5.26
N SER A 192 10.23 11.13 6.45
CA SER A 192 9.28 11.76 7.37
C SER A 192 9.75 13.16 7.76
N GLN A 193 11.00 13.32 8.19
CA GLN A 193 11.54 14.63 8.55
C GLN A 193 11.63 15.60 7.36
N PHE A 194 11.95 15.09 6.18
CA PHE A 194 11.95 15.90 4.96
C PHE A 194 10.55 16.41 4.60
N TYR A 195 9.53 15.56 4.74
CA TYR A 195 8.14 15.97 4.52
C TYR A 195 7.69 17.00 5.55
N ASP A 196 7.99 16.81 6.83
CA ASP A 196 7.66 17.75 7.90
C ASP A 196 8.33 19.11 7.64
N TYR A 197 9.60 19.12 7.22
CA TYR A 197 10.31 20.33 6.84
C TYR A 197 9.68 21.03 5.64
N LYS A 198 9.28 20.27 4.61
CA LYS A 198 8.67 20.81 3.38
C LYS A 198 7.29 21.39 3.64
N GLU A 199 6.42 20.65 4.32
CA GLU A 199 5.05 21.10 4.59
C GLU A 199 5.01 22.23 5.62
N GLY A 200 5.93 22.21 6.60
CA GLY A 200 6.05 23.24 7.61
C GLY A 200 6.93 24.42 7.23
N TYR A 201 7.43 24.52 5.98
CA TYR A 201 8.46 25.51 5.60
C TYR A 201 8.03 26.95 5.89
N ASP A 202 6.80 27.32 5.58
CA ASP A 202 6.27 28.67 5.81
C ASP A 202 6.20 29.00 7.31
N GLU A 203 5.77 28.06 8.14
CA GLU A 203 5.75 28.21 9.60
C GLU A 203 7.17 28.30 10.16
N LEU A 204 8.07 27.41 9.72
CA LEU A 204 9.47 27.42 10.15
C LEU A 204 10.16 28.75 9.79
N THR A 205 9.80 29.34 8.65
CA THR A 205 10.32 30.65 8.23
C THR A 205 9.79 31.77 9.13
N ARG A 206 8.48 31.76 9.44
CA ARG A 206 7.86 32.76 10.33
C ARG A 206 8.46 32.74 11.73
N PHE A 207 8.84 31.56 12.23
CA PHE A 207 9.41 31.40 13.57
C PHE A 207 10.95 31.33 13.60
N ASN A 208 11.63 31.62 12.48
CA ASN A 208 13.09 31.55 12.34
C ASN A 208 13.71 30.21 12.75
N GLN A 209 13.01 29.10 12.45
CA GLN A 209 13.45 27.72 12.77
C GLN A 209 14.00 26.96 11.56
N THR A 210 14.02 27.58 10.37
CA THR A 210 14.38 26.92 9.10
C THR A 210 15.76 26.27 9.15
N GLU A 211 16.79 26.97 9.67
CA GLU A 211 18.16 26.44 9.73
C GLU A 211 18.30 25.28 10.74
N TYR A 212 17.56 25.33 11.85
CA TYR A 212 17.56 24.25 12.83
C TYR A 212 16.98 22.96 12.24
N TYR A 213 15.80 23.03 11.64
CA TYR A 213 15.16 21.86 11.01
C TYR A 213 15.92 21.36 9.78
N LYS A 214 16.46 22.26 8.97
CA LYS A 214 17.35 21.92 7.85
C LYS A 214 18.56 21.09 8.31
N LYS A 215 19.18 21.48 9.43
CA LYS A 215 20.29 20.73 10.01
C LYS A 215 19.88 19.33 10.42
N GLN A 216 18.71 19.15 11.05
CA GLN A 216 18.18 17.82 11.39
C GLN A 216 17.94 16.96 10.15
N VAL A 217 17.36 17.53 9.08
CA VAL A 217 17.15 16.80 7.81
C VAL A 217 18.49 16.35 7.21
N ILE A 218 19.53 17.21 7.25
CA ILE A 218 20.88 16.87 6.77
C ILE A 218 21.49 15.75 7.63
N GLU A 219 21.38 15.80 8.95
CA GLU A 219 21.88 14.76 9.85
C GLU A 219 21.21 13.40 9.57
N GLN A 220 19.90 13.38 9.28
CA GLN A 220 19.20 12.16 8.89
C GLN A 220 19.59 11.67 7.49
N LEU A 221 19.86 12.59 6.56
CA LEU A 221 20.39 12.25 5.24
C LEU A 221 21.76 11.56 5.36
N ASP A 222 22.66 12.13 6.17
CA ASP A 222 23.99 11.55 6.41
C ASP A 222 23.89 10.16 7.06
N ALA A 223 22.94 9.98 8.00
CA ALA A 223 22.66 8.67 8.59
C ALA A 223 22.18 7.67 7.54
N TYR A 224 21.24 8.07 6.68
CA TYR A 224 20.74 7.25 5.58
C TYR A 224 21.87 6.87 4.60
N GLU A 225 22.68 7.84 4.14
CA GLU A 225 23.82 7.59 3.24
C GLU A 225 24.86 6.65 3.86
N SER A 226 25.11 6.77 5.17
CA SER A 226 26.04 5.89 5.88
C SER A 226 25.60 4.43 5.88
N VAL A 227 24.31 4.18 6.07
CA VAL A 227 23.71 2.83 6.05
C VAL A 227 23.66 2.30 4.62
N GLN A 228 23.33 3.13 3.65
CA GLN A 228 23.34 2.80 2.22
C GLN A 228 24.75 2.44 1.74
N ALA A 229 25.77 3.15 2.21
CA ALA A 229 27.17 2.81 1.91
C ALA A 229 27.58 1.44 2.48
N LYS A 230 27.09 1.07 3.68
CA LYS A 230 27.31 -0.29 4.25
C LYS A 230 26.62 -1.36 3.41
N GLU A 231 25.42 -1.09 2.95
CA GLU A 231 24.68 -1.98 2.04
C GLU A 231 25.45 -2.19 0.74
N GLN A 232 25.92 -1.12 0.11
CA GLN A 232 26.66 -1.19 -1.15
C GLN A 232 27.99 -1.93 -1.00
N ARG A 233 28.71 -1.73 0.11
CA ARG A 233 29.92 -2.51 0.42
C ARG A 233 29.61 -4.00 0.59
N PHE A 234 28.50 -4.34 1.22
CA PHE A 234 28.07 -5.73 1.35
C PHE A 234 27.77 -6.36 -0.01
N LEU A 235 27.05 -5.67 -0.89
CA LEU A 235 26.74 -6.15 -2.25
C LEU A 235 28.02 -6.35 -3.07
N SER A 236 28.97 -5.41 -2.99
CA SER A 236 30.27 -5.54 -3.66
C SER A 236 31.08 -6.73 -3.14
N LEU A 237 31.08 -6.98 -1.82
CA LEU A 237 31.74 -8.14 -1.23
C LEU A 237 31.08 -9.46 -1.65
N TYR A 238 29.76 -9.45 -1.77
CA TYR A 238 29.00 -10.60 -2.24
C TYR A 238 29.38 -10.94 -3.70
N GLU A 239 29.34 -9.94 -4.59
CA GLU A 239 29.77 -10.08 -5.98
C GLU A 239 31.23 -10.52 -6.09
N TYR A 240 32.13 -9.92 -5.32
CA TYR A 240 33.53 -10.32 -5.25
C TYR A 240 33.68 -11.80 -4.86
N SER A 241 32.92 -12.29 -3.90
CA SER A 241 32.97 -13.71 -3.47
C SER A 241 32.56 -14.65 -4.60
N LEU A 242 31.56 -14.29 -5.40
CA LEU A 242 31.16 -15.09 -6.58
C LEU A 242 32.24 -15.09 -7.65
N ASN A 243 32.86 -13.94 -7.90
CA ASN A 243 33.96 -13.82 -8.86
C ASN A 243 35.20 -14.61 -8.42
N VAL A 244 35.50 -14.65 -7.12
CA VAL A 244 36.62 -15.49 -6.59
C VAL A 244 36.34 -16.97 -6.84
N VAL A 245 35.12 -17.45 -6.60
CA VAL A 245 34.74 -18.84 -6.92
C VAL A 245 34.91 -19.13 -8.41
N ALA A 246 34.45 -18.21 -9.26
CA ALA A 246 34.59 -18.35 -10.72
C ALA A 246 36.10 -18.44 -11.15
N MET A 247 36.95 -17.56 -10.61
CA MET A 247 38.37 -17.53 -10.92
C MET A 247 39.10 -18.78 -10.44
N ILE A 248 38.80 -19.27 -9.23
CA ILE A 248 39.34 -20.53 -8.72
C ILE A 248 38.91 -21.70 -9.62
N ALA A 249 37.61 -21.76 -9.98
CA ALA A 249 37.10 -22.80 -10.85
C ALA A 249 37.78 -22.79 -12.24
N LEU A 250 37.97 -21.61 -12.84
CA LEU A 250 38.66 -21.45 -14.11
C LEU A 250 40.14 -21.85 -14.01
N PHE A 251 40.83 -21.44 -12.94
CA PHE A 251 42.21 -21.81 -12.69
C PHE A 251 42.38 -23.34 -12.56
N LEU A 252 41.51 -23.97 -11.73
CA LEU A 252 41.51 -25.44 -11.58
C LEU A 252 41.17 -26.15 -12.88
N THR A 253 40.24 -25.64 -13.67
CA THR A 253 39.89 -26.17 -14.99
C THR A 253 41.08 -26.14 -15.93
N LEU A 254 41.80 -25.02 -15.98
CA LEU A 254 42.98 -24.89 -16.81
C LEU A 254 44.13 -25.78 -16.31
N TYR A 255 44.44 -25.72 -15.00
CA TYR A 255 45.55 -26.47 -14.41
C TYR A 255 45.36 -27.99 -14.57
N LEU A 256 44.22 -28.52 -14.11
CA LEU A 256 43.94 -29.96 -14.21
C LEU A 256 43.74 -30.41 -15.65
N GLY A 257 43.19 -29.52 -16.51
CA GLY A 257 43.07 -29.79 -17.93
C GLY A 257 44.42 -29.94 -18.65
N VAL A 258 45.42 -29.08 -18.33
CA VAL A 258 46.78 -29.22 -18.86
C VAL A 258 47.39 -30.54 -18.40
N VAL A 259 47.24 -30.93 -17.14
CA VAL A 259 47.73 -32.23 -16.62
C VAL A 259 47.07 -33.40 -17.36
N GLN A 260 45.76 -33.34 -17.63
CA GLN A 260 45.04 -34.37 -18.38
C GLN A 260 45.53 -34.46 -19.86
N VAL A 261 45.80 -33.31 -20.48
CA VAL A 261 46.34 -33.29 -21.85
C VAL A 261 47.76 -33.91 -21.89
N GLN A 262 48.63 -33.57 -20.93
CA GLN A 262 49.93 -34.16 -20.81
C GLN A 262 49.92 -35.70 -20.62
N ASN A 263 48.87 -36.16 -19.85
CA ASN A 263 48.69 -37.61 -19.63
C ASN A 263 47.89 -38.31 -20.75
N GLN A 264 47.57 -37.60 -21.85
CA GLN A 264 46.83 -38.13 -23.00
C GLN A 264 45.37 -38.56 -22.61
N GLN A 265 44.83 -38.04 -21.53
CA GLN A 265 43.47 -38.32 -21.06
C GLN A 265 42.42 -37.37 -21.65
N LEU A 266 42.83 -36.20 -22.13
CA LEU A 266 42.01 -35.18 -22.76
C LEU A 266 42.73 -34.64 -24.01
N ASP A 267 41.99 -34.47 -25.10
CA ASP A 267 42.54 -33.79 -26.29
C ASP A 267 42.62 -32.28 -26.02
N VAL A 268 43.72 -31.65 -26.43
CA VAL A 268 43.96 -30.20 -26.25
C VAL A 268 42.84 -29.33 -26.83
N VAL A 269 42.20 -29.81 -27.88
CA VAL A 269 41.08 -29.09 -28.54
C VAL A 269 39.87 -28.93 -27.59
N TYR A 270 39.60 -29.94 -26.79
CA TYR A 270 38.49 -29.85 -25.80
C TYR A 270 38.85 -29.00 -24.59
N LEU A 271 40.13 -28.90 -24.21
CA LEU A 271 40.56 -28.07 -23.10
C LEU A 271 40.15 -26.59 -23.31
N THR A 272 40.52 -26.02 -24.45
CA THR A 272 40.18 -24.63 -24.79
C THR A 272 38.65 -24.45 -24.85
N SER A 273 37.93 -25.43 -25.40
CA SER A 273 36.49 -25.43 -25.49
C SER A 273 35.83 -25.40 -24.11
N ILE A 274 36.31 -26.23 -23.17
CA ILE A 274 35.79 -26.31 -21.79
C ILE A 274 36.07 -25.01 -21.05
N VAL A 275 37.29 -24.42 -21.19
CA VAL A 275 37.63 -23.15 -20.52
C VAL A 275 36.72 -22.01 -20.99
N LEU A 276 36.51 -21.84 -22.30
CA LEU A 276 35.64 -20.79 -22.84
C LEU A 276 34.16 -21.00 -22.44
N MET A 277 33.74 -22.25 -22.41
CA MET A 277 32.39 -22.58 -21.95
C MET A 277 32.19 -22.28 -20.45
N MET A 278 33.18 -22.63 -19.61
CA MET A 278 33.18 -22.32 -18.17
C MET A 278 33.15 -20.82 -17.92
N LEU A 279 33.94 -20.04 -18.65
CA LEU A 279 33.93 -18.58 -18.58
C LEU A 279 32.53 -18.04 -18.85
N THR A 280 31.89 -18.53 -19.90
CA THR A 280 30.51 -18.13 -20.25
C THR A 280 29.48 -18.57 -19.22
N LEU A 281 29.63 -19.74 -18.61
CA LEU A 281 28.74 -20.23 -17.55
C LEU A 281 28.80 -19.33 -16.32
N PHE A 282 29.99 -18.90 -15.89
CA PHE A 282 30.16 -17.99 -14.78
C PHE A 282 29.68 -16.57 -15.11
N GLU A 283 29.87 -16.07 -16.33
CA GLU A 283 29.29 -14.79 -16.78
C GLU A 283 27.75 -14.79 -16.64
N GLN A 284 27.11 -15.90 -17.00
CA GLN A 284 25.68 -16.06 -16.84
C GLN A 284 25.23 -16.13 -15.36
N ALA A 285 26.14 -16.49 -14.44
CA ALA A 285 25.87 -16.58 -13.02
C ALA A 285 25.96 -15.22 -12.27
N ILE A 286 26.46 -14.14 -12.92
CA ILE A 286 26.57 -12.79 -12.33
C ILE A 286 25.24 -12.31 -11.67
N PRO A 287 24.04 -12.52 -12.27
CA PRO A 287 22.79 -12.12 -11.64
C PRO A 287 22.53 -12.74 -10.26
N MET A 288 23.22 -13.81 -9.89
CA MET A 288 23.14 -14.41 -8.56
C MET A 288 23.64 -13.48 -7.44
N SER A 289 24.48 -12.50 -7.78
CA SER A 289 25.04 -11.53 -6.82
C SER A 289 23.98 -10.73 -6.05
N ASN A 290 22.80 -10.59 -6.61
CA ASN A 290 21.74 -9.78 -6.03
C ASN A 290 20.54 -10.59 -5.52
N VAL A 291 20.52 -11.92 -5.68
CA VAL A 291 19.36 -12.76 -5.32
C VAL A 291 19.00 -12.65 -3.83
N ALA A 292 19.99 -12.76 -2.95
CA ALA A 292 19.77 -12.67 -1.50
C ALA A 292 19.21 -11.30 -1.07
N TYR A 293 19.70 -10.23 -1.71
CA TYR A 293 19.26 -8.87 -1.47
C TYR A 293 17.80 -8.65 -1.93
N TYR A 294 17.49 -8.97 -3.19
CA TYR A 294 16.13 -8.82 -3.71
C TYR A 294 15.13 -9.73 -3.01
N LYS A 295 15.58 -10.91 -2.55
CA LYS A 295 14.73 -11.76 -1.71
C LYS A 295 14.38 -11.09 -0.40
N ALA A 296 15.34 -10.46 0.28
CA ALA A 296 15.08 -9.72 1.51
C ALA A 296 14.11 -8.53 1.30
N ASP A 297 14.30 -7.79 0.20
CA ASP A 297 13.45 -6.66 -0.18
C ASP A 297 12.01 -7.09 -0.48
N THR A 298 11.85 -8.16 -1.27
CA THR A 298 10.51 -8.69 -1.61
C THR A 298 9.80 -9.33 -0.43
N ASP A 299 10.52 -10.01 0.48
CA ASP A 299 9.97 -10.57 1.71
C ASP A 299 9.47 -9.44 2.64
N GLN A 300 10.19 -8.32 2.73
CA GLN A 300 9.76 -7.13 3.47
C GLN A 300 8.54 -6.48 2.83
N ALA A 301 8.56 -6.28 1.51
CA ALA A 301 7.44 -5.71 0.77
C ALA A 301 6.14 -6.52 0.95
N LEU A 302 6.25 -7.87 0.94
CA LEU A 302 5.12 -8.76 1.24
C LEU A 302 4.62 -8.59 2.67
N THR A 303 5.52 -8.40 3.63
CA THR A 303 5.15 -8.18 5.03
C THR A 303 4.39 -6.87 5.17
N ASP A 304 4.90 -5.76 4.60
CA ASP A 304 4.30 -4.44 4.65
C ASP A 304 2.90 -4.41 4.01
N ILE A 305 2.74 -5.09 2.87
CA ILE A 305 1.46 -5.19 2.18
C ILE A 305 0.47 -6.06 2.96
N ASN A 306 0.92 -7.21 3.49
CA ASN A 306 0.07 -8.11 4.25
C ASN A 306 -0.37 -7.49 5.59
N GLU A 307 0.41 -6.60 6.17
CA GLU A 307 0.04 -5.86 7.38
C GLU A 307 -1.20 -4.99 7.14
N VAL A 308 -1.26 -4.28 6.01
CA VAL A 308 -2.42 -3.45 5.64
C VAL A 308 -3.67 -4.31 5.39
N ILE A 309 -3.55 -5.35 4.56
CA ILE A 309 -4.71 -6.19 4.20
C ILE A 309 -5.16 -7.15 5.31
N ALA A 310 -4.39 -7.30 6.38
CA ALA A 310 -4.76 -8.07 7.56
C ALA A 310 -5.52 -7.23 8.60
N HIS A 311 -5.70 -5.93 8.35
CA HIS A 311 -6.51 -5.06 9.20
C HIS A 311 -7.97 -5.57 9.23
N PRO A 312 -8.67 -5.47 10.36
CA PRO A 312 -10.06 -5.89 10.46
C PRO A 312 -10.94 -5.20 9.40
N MET A 313 -11.86 -5.93 8.81
CA MET A 313 -12.82 -5.34 7.86
C MET A 313 -13.84 -4.50 8.61
N THR A 314 -14.05 -3.26 8.18
CA THR A 314 -15.12 -2.38 8.65
C THR A 314 -16.36 -2.47 7.77
N GLN A 315 -16.23 -3.01 6.55
CA GLN A 315 -17.38 -3.29 5.70
C GLN A 315 -18.07 -4.57 6.13
N GLY A 316 -19.35 -4.44 6.48
CA GLY A 316 -20.22 -5.58 6.71
C GLY A 316 -20.55 -6.34 5.42
N ASN A 317 -21.04 -7.55 5.58
CA ASN A 317 -21.47 -8.44 4.51
C ASN A 317 -22.92 -8.93 4.69
N GLU A 318 -23.62 -8.38 5.66
CA GLU A 318 -25.03 -8.70 5.97
C GLU A 318 -25.94 -7.57 5.46
N SER A 319 -27.04 -7.95 4.83
CA SER A 319 -28.08 -6.97 4.46
C SER A 319 -28.74 -6.41 5.70
N MET A 320 -29.12 -5.14 5.64
CA MET A 320 -29.79 -4.44 6.74
C MET A 320 -31.18 -5.03 6.97
N GLN A 321 -31.48 -5.41 8.21
CA GLN A 321 -32.81 -5.86 8.61
C GLN A 321 -33.52 -4.69 9.30
N ILE A 322 -34.49 -4.11 8.62
CA ILE A 322 -35.32 -3.05 9.22
C ILE A 322 -36.38 -3.74 10.09
N GLY A 323 -36.25 -3.60 11.40
CA GLY A 323 -37.27 -4.10 12.36
C GLY A 323 -38.60 -3.40 12.16
N THR A 324 -39.68 -4.18 12.14
CA THR A 324 -41.05 -3.68 11.96
C THR A 324 -41.67 -3.12 13.26
N SER A 325 -40.98 -3.19 14.39
CA SER A 325 -41.50 -2.76 15.70
C SER A 325 -40.95 -1.38 16.06
N ASP A 326 -41.82 -0.38 16.09
CA ASP A 326 -41.52 0.98 16.58
C ASP A 326 -41.16 1.03 18.08
N ALA A 327 -41.33 -0.08 18.82
CA ALA A 327 -40.99 -0.17 20.25
C ALA A 327 -39.48 -0.41 20.51
N LEU A 328 -38.70 -0.72 19.49
CA LEU A 328 -37.26 -0.96 19.63
C LEU A 328 -36.46 0.30 19.29
N PRO A 329 -35.35 0.57 20.02
CA PRO A 329 -34.50 1.70 19.71
C PRO A 329 -33.92 1.59 18.30
N LEU A 330 -33.87 2.74 17.60
CA LEU A 330 -33.28 2.82 16.27
C LEU A 330 -31.76 2.57 16.32
N MET A 331 -31.09 3.24 17.24
CA MET A 331 -29.64 3.09 17.46
C MET A 331 -29.35 2.90 18.96
N GLN A 332 -28.43 2.00 19.26
CA GLN A 332 -28.03 1.70 20.63
C GLN A 332 -26.52 1.47 20.73
N LEU A 333 -25.89 2.16 21.67
CA LEU A 333 -24.50 1.93 22.07
C LEU A 333 -24.52 1.29 23.47
N LYS A 334 -23.80 0.18 23.63
CA LYS A 334 -23.73 -0.60 24.87
C LYS A 334 -22.28 -0.72 25.33
N ASP A 335 -21.93 -0.02 26.41
CA ASP A 335 -20.62 -0.05 27.06
C ASP A 335 -19.47 0.12 26.07
N VAL A 336 -19.55 1.12 25.19
CA VAL A 336 -18.61 1.32 24.08
C VAL A 336 -17.36 2.04 24.56
N ASP A 337 -16.20 1.39 24.35
CA ASP A 337 -14.86 1.96 24.51
C ASP A 337 -14.18 2.11 23.15
N PHE A 338 -13.43 3.20 22.99
CA PHE A 338 -12.72 3.47 21.73
C PHE A 338 -11.47 4.31 21.94
N LYS A 339 -10.38 3.93 21.26
CA LYS A 339 -9.12 4.69 21.19
C LYS A 339 -8.55 4.71 19.77
N TYR A 340 -7.85 5.78 19.41
CA TYR A 340 -7.07 5.81 18.19
C TYR A 340 -5.75 5.03 18.35
N TRP A 341 -5.17 4.64 17.24
CA TRP A 341 -3.87 3.96 17.24
C TRP A 341 -2.80 4.82 17.91
N ASN A 342 -1.94 4.22 18.71
CA ASN A 342 -0.89 4.87 19.50
C ASN A 342 -1.35 5.81 20.64
N GLN A 343 -2.63 5.86 20.97
CA GLN A 343 -3.08 6.54 22.19
C GLN A 343 -3.14 5.56 23.37
N SER A 344 -2.59 5.98 24.51
CA SER A 344 -2.63 5.19 25.76
C SER A 344 -3.99 5.32 26.46
N THR A 345 -4.66 6.47 26.31
CA THR A 345 -5.95 6.76 26.91
C THR A 345 -7.09 6.57 25.91
N PRO A 346 -8.23 5.99 26.32
CA PRO A 346 -9.40 5.89 25.47
C PRO A 346 -9.94 7.29 25.17
N VAL A 347 -10.46 7.48 23.95
CA VAL A 347 -11.15 8.71 23.52
C VAL A 347 -12.62 8.65 23.91
N LEU A 348 -13.19 7.44 23.98
CA LEU A 348 -14.53 7.20 24.50
C LEU A 348 -14.46 6.07 25.53
N SER A 349 -15.15 6.24 26.65
CA SER A 349 -15.15 5.28 27.76
C SER A 349 -16.58 5.00 28.23
N GLN A 350 -16.96 3.71 28.22
CA GLN A 350 -18.22 3.18 28.73
C GLN A 350 -19.44 3.93 28.24
N ILE A 351 -19.48 4.27 26.95
CA ILE A 351 -20.60 5.01 26.34
C ILE A 351 -21.82 4.09 26.29
N ARG A 352 -22.90 4.55 26.94
CA ARG A 352 -24.25 3.99 26.83
C ARG A 352 -25.17 5.04 26.27
N LEU A 353 -25.81 4.77 25.15
CA LEU A 353 -26.68 5.71 24.47
C LEU A 353 -27.80 4.97 23.74
N VAL A 354 -29.00 5.49 23.83
CA VAL A 354 -30.17 4.99 23.11
C VAL A 354 -30.81 6.15 22.35
N ILE A 355 -31.03 5.92 21.05
CA ILE A 355 -31.74 6.88 20.17
C ILE A 355 -32.95 6.16 19.58
N ASN A 356 -34.10 6.76 19.78
CA ASN A 356 -35.37 6.24 19.27
C ASN A 356 -35.69 6.82 17.90
N LYS A 357 -36.52 6.13 17.14
CA LYS A 357 -37.04 6.63 15.86
C LYS A 357 -37.85 7.90 16.09
N GLY A 358 -37.63 8.92 15.25
CA GLY A 358 -38.30 10.21 15.36
C GLY A 358 -37.71 11.16 16.40
N GLU A 359 -36.64 10.78 17.12
CA GLU A 359 -36.01 11.58 18.16
C GLU A 359 -34.93 12.51 17.56
N HIS A 360 -34.95 13.79 17.93
CA HIS A 360 -33.92 14.76 17.58
C HIS A 360 -32.96 14.95 18.75
N VAL A 361 -31.70 14.54 18.59
CA VAL A 361 -30.70 14.48 19.66
C VAL A 361 -29.55 15.45 19.37
N ALA A 362 -29.25 16.32 20.35
CA ALA A 362 -28.04 17.16 20.32
C ALA A 362 -26.94 16.58 21.21
N ILE A 363 -25.70 16.50 20.69
CA ILE A 363 -24.50 16.10 21.45
C ILE A 363 -23.65 17.35 21.64
N VAL A 364 -23.42 17.76 22.89
CA VAL A 364 -22.63 18.95 23.24
C VAL A 364 -21.49 18.62 24.17
N GLY A 365 -20.50 19.49 24.22
CA GLY A 365 -19.34 19.35 25.08
C GLY A 365 -18.16 20.16 24.56
N PRO A 366 -17.10 20.33 25.35
CA PRO A 366 -15.92 21.08 24.94
C PRO A 366 -15.22 20.40 23.75
N SER A 367 -14.32 21.16 23.09
CA SER A 367 -13.46 20.56 22.06
C SER A 367 -12.62 19.43 22.67
N GLY A 368 -12.50 18.31 21.95
CA GLY A 368 -11.77 17.13 22.43
C GLY A 368 -12.58 16.22 23.38
N SER A 369 -13.88 16.49 23.63
CA SER A 369 -14.72 15.61 24.48
C SER A 369 -15.11 14.27 23.84
N GLY A 370 -14.79 14.03 22.56
CA GLY A 370 -15.08 12.77 21.86
C GLY A 370 -16.33 12.80 20.97
N LYS A 371 -17.01 13.94 20.77
CA LYS A 371 -18.24 14.04 19.96
C LYS A 371 -18.09 13.47 18.55
N SER A 372 -17.10 13.95 17.79
CA SER A 372 -16.87 13.49 16.40
C SER A 372 -16.51 12.00 16.36
N SER A 373 -15.73 11.50 17.34
CA SER A 373 -15.42 10.06 17.44
C SER A 373 -16.67 9.23 17.72
N LEU A 374 -17.58 9.73 18.56
CA LEU A 374 -18.87 9.08 18.82
C LEU A 374 -19.72 9.00 17.55
N LEU A 375 -19.85 10.10 16.79
CA LEU A 375 -20.57 10.10 15.52
C LEU A 375 -19.94 9.14 14.49
N GLN A 376 -18.62 9.08 14.42
CA GLN A 376 -17.91 8.17 13.51
C GLN A 376 -18.16 6.70 13.85
N LEU A 377 -18.26 6.34 15.13
CA LEU A 377 -18.68 5.00 15.57
C LEU A 377 -20.15 4.72 15.23
N MET A 378 -21.03 5.70 15.42
CA MET A 378 -22.45 5.59 15.04
C MET A 378 -22.66 5.43 13.53
N LEU A 379 -21.73 5.92 12.72
CA LEU A 379 -21.68 5.71 11.27
C LEU A 379 -21.04 4.37 10.88
N GLY A 380 -20.41 3.66 11.82
CA GLY A 380 -19.67 2.44 11.56
C GLY A 380 -18.43 2.68 10.70
N LEU A 381 -17.83 3.89 10.76
CA LEU A 381 -16.57 4.22 10.11
C LEU A 381 -15.40 3.57 10.85
N TYR A 382 -15.51 3.45 12.17
CA TYR A 382 -14.56 2.75 13.03
C TYR A 382 -15.27 1.65 13.81
N GLN A 383 -14.51 0.65 14.23
CA GLN A 383 -14.99 -0.37 15.17
C GLN A 383 -14.65 0.04 16.60
N SER A 384 -15.57 -0.22 17.54
CA SER A 384 -15.31 -0.11 18.97
C SER A 384 -14.25 -1.12 19.41
N ASP A 385 -13.42 -0.75 20.39
CA ASP A 385 -12.47 -1.68 20.99
C ASP A 385 -13.18 -2.64 21.96
N GLU A 386 -14.20 -2.13 22.70
CA GLU A 386 -15.11 -2.90 23.56
C GLU A 386 -16.55 -2.41 23.35
N GLY A 387 -17.51 -3.24 23.74
CA GLY A 387 -18.95 -2.91 23.61
C GLY A 387 -19.49 -3.07 22.20
N GLU A 388 -20.73 -2.62 22.00
CA GLU A 388 -21.50 -2.83 20.76
C GLU A 388 -22.18 -1.55 20.30
N VAL A 389 -22.13 -1.30 18.98
CA VAL A 389 -22.93 -0.27 18.30
C VAL A 389 -23.95 -0.97 17.41
N LEU A 390 -25.21 -0.78 17.70
CA LEU A 390 -26.33 -1.45 17.04
C LEU A 390 -27.21 -0.44 16.29
N LEU A 391 -27.55 -0.75 15.05
CA LEU A 391 -28.57 -0.07 14.24
C LEU A 391 -29.68 -1.09 13.95
N HIS A 392 -30.92 -0.79 14.30
CA HIS A 392 -32.04 -1.76 14.24
C HIS A 392 -31.71 -3.11 14.87
N GLN A 393 -31.08 -3.11 16.06
CA GLN A 393 -30.63 -4.33 16.79
C GLN A 393 -29.55 -5.15 16.07
N GLN A 394 -29.03 -4.69 14.93
CA GLN A 394 -27.97 -5.34 14.18
C GLN A 394 -26.64 -4.58 14.38
N HIS A 395 -25.55 -5.28 14.56
CA HIS A 395 -24.22 -4.64 14.65
C HIS A 395 -23.94 -3.81 13.40
N ILE A 396 -23.67 -2.51 13.58
CA ILE A 396 -23.44 -1.60 12.46
C ILE A 396 -22.25 -1.99 11.59
N SER A 397 -21.23 -2.60 12.17
CA SER A 397 -20.05 -3.09 11.46
C SER A 397 -20.33 -4.32 10.58
N LYS A 398 -21.45 -5.02 10.76
CA LYS A 398 -21.84 -6.16 9.95
C LYS A 398 -22.74 -5.80 8.78
N ILE A 399 -23.36 -4.62 8.80
CA ILE A 399 -24.27 -4.15 7.76
C ILE A 399 -23.50 -3.73 6.52
N LEU A 400 -23.96 -4.13 5.32
CA LEU A 400 -23.44 -3.66 4.04
C LEU A 400 -23.46 -2.13 3.99
N ASN A 401 -22.38 -1.51 3.53
CA ASN A 401 -22.29 -0.05 3.44
C ASN A 401 -23.38 0.56 2.54
N GLU A 402 -23.75 -0.12 1.46
CA GLU A 402 -24.82 0.31 0.55
C GLU A 402 -26.15 0.43 1.28
N ASP A 403 -26.52 -0.58 2.06
CA ASP A 403 -27.76 -0.58 2.86
C ASP A 403 -27.68 0.47 3.98
N LYS A 404 -26.57 0.50 4.71
CA LYS A 404 -26.33 1.44 5.81
C LYS A 404 -26.45 2.89 5.34
N TYR A 405 -25.75 3.25 4.27
CA TYR A 405 -25.78 4.62 3.76
C TYR A 405 -26.98 4.95 2.87
N SER A 406 -27.80 3.99 2.48
CA SER A 406 -29.14 4.30 1.98
C SER A 406 -30.08 4.77 3.10
N TYR A 407 -29.87 4.29 4.33
CA TYR A 407 -30.66 4.61 5.51
C TYR A 407 -30.15 5.85 6.27
N ILE A 408 -28.83 6.09 6.27
CA ILE A 408 -28.16 7.17 7.02
C ILE A 408 -27.66 8.26 6.08
N ASN A 409 -27.99 9.51 6.37
CA ASN A 409 -27.31 10.70 5.87
C ASN A 409 -26.26 11.15 6.88
N ALA A 410 -25.06 11.50 6.41
CA ALA A 410 -23.95 11.92 7.26
C ALA A 410 -23.28 13.20 6.75
N LEU A 411 -23.08 14.15 7.64
CA LEU A 411 -22.19 15.31 7.45
C LEU A 411 -21.08 15.24 8.48
N LEU A 412 -19.85 15.06 8.03
CA LEU A 412 -18.68 15.06 8.91
C LEU A 412 -18.07 16.47 9.00
N GLN A 413 -17.15 16.69 9.92
CA GLN A 413 -16.52 17.98 10.15
C GLN A 413 -15.76 18.51 8.92
N SER A 414 -15.08 17.64 8.16
CA SER A 414 -14.42 18.00 6.90
C SER A 414 -15.23 17.51 5.70
N GLN A 415 -15.51 18.43 4.77
CA GLN A 415 -16.27 18.14 3.56
C GLN A 415 -15.35 17.91 2.37
N GLN A 416 -15.54 16.80 1.65
CA GLN A 416 -14.78 16.51 0.43
C GLN A 416 -15.60 16.92 -0.80
N LEU A 417 -14.99 17.79 -1.62
CA LEU A 417 -15.44 18.04 -2.99
C LEU A 417 -14.53 17.28 -3.96
N PHE A 418 -15.03 17.07 -5.16
CA PHE A 418 -14.31 16.37 -6.24
C PHE A 418 -14.12 17.31 -7.43
N ASP A 419 -13.04 17.09 -8.20
CA ASP A 419 -12.85 17.80 -9.46
C ASP A 419 -14.03 17.51 -10.40
N GLY A 420 -14.65 18.58 -10.91
CA GLY A 420 -15.86 18.49 -11.74
C GLY A 420 -16.77 19.69 -11.54
N THR A 421 -17.98 19.62 -12.07
CA THR A 421 -18.98 20.68 -11.92
C THR A 421 -19.68 20.64 -10.56
N VAL A 422 -20.38 21.72 -10.20
CA VAL A 422 -21.28 21.76 -9.03
C VAL A 422 -22.33 20.66 -9.15
N ARG A 423 -22.93 20.49 -10.34
CA ARG A 423 -23.91 19.44 -10.64
C ARG A 423 -23.37 18.04 -10.28
N GLU A 424 -22.16 17.70 -10.77
CA GLU A 424 -21.52 16.41 -10.48
C GLU A 424 -21.25 16.25 -8.98
N ASN A 425 -20.92 17.34 -8.30
CA ASN A 425 -20.68 17.33 -6.86
C ASN A 425 -21.95 17.22 -6.00
N LEU A 426 -23.14 17.41 -6.56
CA LEU A 426 -24.40 17.17 -5.83
C LEU A 426 -24.77 15.68 -5.75
N PHE A 427 -24.16 14.82 -6.55
CA PHE A 427 -24.41 13.36 -6.58
C PHE A 427 -25.89 12.99 -6.72
N SER A 428 -26.63 13.76 -7.51
CA SER A 428 -28.08 13.58 -7.71
C SER A 428 -28.43 13.55 -9.18
N GLU A 429 -29.33 12.66 -9.57
CA GLU A 429 -29.88 12.53 -10.93
C GLU A 429 -31.17 13.35 -11.13
N GLN A 430 -31.55 14.18 -10.15
CA GLN A 430 -32.73 15.00 -10.24
C GLN A 430 -32.57 16.12 -11.29
N GLU A 431 -33.73 16.63 -11.77
CA GLU A 431 -33.77 17.69 -12.76
C GLU A 431 -33.15 19.00 -12.24
N ASP A 432 -32.65 19.82 -13.15
CA ASP A 432 -31.96 21.07 -12.84
C ASP A 432 -32.76 22.02 -11.96
N ASP A 433 -34.08 22.07 -12.17
CA ASP A 433 -34.95 22.96 -11.42
C ASP A 433 -35.01 22.58 -9.94
N VAL A 434 -34.99 21.27 -9.63
CA VAL A 434 -34.93 20.76 -8.25
C VAL A 434 -33.57 21.06 -7.63
N LEU A 435 -32.48 20.85 -8.38
CA LEU A 435 -31.13 21.16 -7.91
C LEU A 435 -30.97 22.65 -7.58
N ARG A 436 -31.50 23.53 -8.45
CA ARG A 436 -31.48 24.98 -8.25
C ARG A 436 -32.34 25.40 -7.05
N GLU A 437 -33.52 24.81 -6.88
CA GLU A 437 -34.39 25.09 -5.73
C GLU A 437 -33.67 24.75 -4.41
N VAL A 438 -33.00 23.59 -4.31
CA VAL A 438 -32.26 23.21 -3.12
C VAL A 438 -31.07 24.15 -2.86
N LEU A 439 -30.34 24.56 -3.91
CA LEU A 439 -29.25 25.52 -3.78
C LEU A 439 -29.77 26.90 -3.33
N ASP A 440 -30.91 27.35 -3.86
CA ASP A 440 -31.54 28.63 -3.48
C ASP A 440 -31.95 28.64 -2.00
N ARG A 441 -32.61 27.58 -1.54
CA ARG A 441 -32.99 27.42 -0.13
C ARG A 441 -31.80 27.47 0.83
N LEU A 442 -30.61 27.06 0.37
CA LEU A 442 -29.36 27.12 1.12
C LEU A 442 -28.56 28.41 0.89
N GLY A 443 -29.15 29.42 0.21
CA GLY A 443 -28.47 30.68 -0.11
C GLY A 443 -27.31 30.55 -1.09
N LEU A 444 -27.38 29.57 -1.99
CA LEU A 444 -26.38 29.30 -3.04
C LEU A 444 -26.93 29.60 -4.44
N ALA A 445 -28.00 30.38 -4.60
CA ALA A 445 -28.62 30.75 -5.88
C ALA A 445 -27.62 31.37 -6.88
N HIS A 446 -26.57 32.05 -6.40
CA HIS A 446 -25.53 32.67 -7.19
C HIS A 446 -24.56 31.66 -7.82
N ILE A 447 -24.58 30.39 -7.41
CA ILE A 447 -23.69 29.36 -7.92
C ILE A 447 -24.33 28.63 -9.10
N ASN A 448 -23.69 28.70 -10.27
CA ASN A 448 -24.15 27.97 -11.44
C ASN A 448 -23.84 26.47 -11.30
N LEU A 449 -24.78 25.60 -11.71
CA LEU A 449 -24.60 24.14 -11.72
C LEU A 449 -23.42 23.68 -12.57
N ASP A 450 -23.08 24.40 -13.64
CA ASP A 450 -21.99 24.09 -14.56
C ASP A 450 -20.64 24.71 -14.12
N ARG A 451 -20.62 25.44 -12.98
CA ARG A 451 -19.36 25.96 -12.42
C ARG A 451 -18.42 24.82 -12.07
N VAL A 452 -17.21 24.88 -12.59
CA VAL A 452 -16.16 23.89 -12.33
C VAL A 452 -15.52 24.12 -10.96
N ILE A 453 -15.43 23.06 -10.18
CA ILE A 453 -14.74 22.98 -8.91
C ILE A 453 -13.42 22.24 -9.14
N THR A 454 -12.31 22.77 -8.63
CA THR A 454 -10.99 22.14 -8.69
C THR A 454 -10.43 22.01 -7.27
N LEU A 455 -9.86 20.85 -6.93
CA LEU A 455 -9.24 20.60 -5.64
C LEU A 455 -8.00 21.47 -5.40
N SER A 456 -7.29 21.86 -6.47
CA SER A 456 -6.07 22.66 -6.42
C SER A 456 -6.31 24.17 -6.30
N GLY A 457 -7.52 24.64 -6.66
CA GLY A 457 -7.92 26.03 -6.54
C GLY A 457 -9.20 26.12 -5.73
N GLN A 458 -9.15 26.60 -4.50
CA GLN A 458 -10.35 26.82 -3.69
C GLN A 458 -11.29 27.80 -4.40
N THR A 459 -12.16 27.26 -5.25
CA THR A 459 -13.14 28.04 -6.04
C THR A 459 -14.39 28.41 -5.22
N LEU A 460 -14.56 27.82 -4.04
CA LEU A 460 -15.67 28.07 -3.11
C LEU A 460 -15.15 28.44 -1.71
N SER A 461 -15.86 29.30 -1.01
CA SER A 461 -15.60 29.59 0.40
C SER A 461 -15.97 28.40 1.30
N GLY A 462 -15.41 28.34 2.52
CA GLY A 462 -15.73 27.27 3.48
C GLY A 462 -17.23 27.14 3.76
N GLY A 463 -17.95 28.24 3.89
CA GLY A 463 -19.41 28.23 4.07
C GLY A 463 -20.17 27.74 2.83
N GLU A 464 -19.70 28.04 1.61
CA GLU A 464 -20.30 27.51 0.38
C GLU A 464 -20.08 25.99 0.26
N ILE A 465 -18.87 25.51 0.60
CA ILE A 465 -18.55 24.07 0.63
C ILE A 465 -19.48 23.34 1.60
N GLN A 466 -19.67 23.88 2.80
CA GLN A 466 -20.54 23.28 3.81
C GLN A 466 -22.00 23.24 3.37
N ARG A 467 -22.51 24.35 2.81
CA ARG A 467 -23.89 24.40 2.28
C ARG A 467 -24.08 23.49 1.07
N LEU A 468 -23.06 23.35 0.21
CA LEU A 468 -23.11 22.40 -0.91
C LEU A 468 -23.15 20.94 -0.42
N ALA A 469 -22.41 20.63 0.66
CA ALA A 469 -22.49 19.32 1.29
C ALA A 469 -23.87 19.05 1.93
N LEU A 470 -24.49 20.07 2.53
CA LEU A 470 -25.87 19.98 3.03
C LEU A 470 -26.87 19.78 1.89
N ALA A 471 -26.65 20.41 0.71
CA ALA A 471 -27.50 20.18 -0.46
C ALA A 471 -27.52 18.68 -0.86
N ARG A 472 -26.39 17.98 -0.79
CA ARG A 472 -26.32 16.53 -1.03
C ARG A 472 -27.28 15.75 -0.11
N LEU A 473 -27.36 16.15 1.16
CA LEU A 473 -28.22 15.48 2.13
C LEU A 473 -29.70 15.74 1.84
N LEU A 474 -30.08 16.98 1.48
CA LEU A 474 -31.46 17.34 1.14
C LEU A 474 -31.93 16.64 -0.15
N LEU A 475 -31.02 16.36 -1.08
CA LEU A 475 -31.30 15.66 -2.33
C LEU A 475 -31.40 14.14 -2.17
N LYS A 476 -30.93 13.61 -1.03
CA LYS A 476 -30.95 12.17 -0.73
C LYS A 476 -31.92 11.87 0.41
N PRO A 477 -33.03 11.17 0.15
CA PRO A 477 -33.94 10.74 1.21
C PRO A 477 -33.26 9.73 2.14
N SER A 478 -33.35 9.95 3.47
CA SER A 478 -32.82 9.05 4.49
C SER A 478 -33.54 9.26 5.81
N SER A 479 -33.72 8.18 6.57
CA SER A 479 -34.48 8.21 7.83
C SER A 479 -33.66 8.70 9.03
N LEU A 480 -32.34 8.48 9.01
CA LEU A 480 -31.44 8.92 10.10
C LEU A 480 -30.40 9.91 9.56
N TRP A 481 -30.31 11.07 10.19
CA TRP A 481 -29.31 12.07 9.87
C TRP A 481 -28.31 12.21 11.03
N ILE A 482 -27.02 12.11 10.73
CA ILE A 482 -25.92 12.26 11.71
C ILE A 482 -24.99 13.37 11.21
N LEU A 483 -24.97 14.50 11.93
CA LEU A 483 -24.30 15.72 11.51
C LEU A 483 -23.26 16.16 12.55
N ASP A 484 -22.04 16.40 12.11
CA ASP A 484 -20.95 16.92 12.93
C ASP A 484 -20.70 18.40 12.62
N GLU A 485 -21.08 19.27 13.54
CA GLU A 485 -20.94 20.72 13.46
C GLU A 485 -21.47 21.33 12.15
N PRO A 486 -22.75 21.12 11.77
CA PRO A 486 -23.27 21.50 10.46
C PRO A 486 -23.31 23.00 10.20
N THR A 487 -23.06 23.84 11.21
CA THR A 487 -23.21 25.31 11.15
C THR A 487 -21.94 26.10 11.43
N THR A 488 -20.78 25.45 11.62
CA THR A 488 -19.53 26.10 12.08
C THR A 488 -19.04 27.22 11.16
N ALA A 489 -19.24 27.13 9.85
CA ALA A 489 -18.80 28.12 8.88
C ALA A 489 -19.93 29.06 8.42
N LEU A 490 -21.05 29.11 9.14
CA LEU A 490 -22.23 29.87 8.78
C LEU A 490 -22.47 31.05 9.74
N ASP A 491 -23.00 32.14 9.21
CA ASP A 491 -23.54 33.24 10.05
C ASP A 491 -24.87 32.81 10.71
N VAL A 492 -25.35 33.66 11.63
CA VAL A 492 -26.56 33.37 12.43
C VAL A 492 -27.80 33.18 11.54
N HIS A 493 -27.94 33.96 10.46
CA HIS A 493 -29.09 33.84 9.57
C HIS A 493 -29.09 32.52 8.82
N HIS A 494 -27.97 32.16 8.19
CA HIS A 494 -27.85 30.89 7.49
C HIS A 494 -27.90 29.68 8.43
N THR A 495 -27.40 29.83 9.66
CA THR A 495 -27.51 28.78 10.70
C THR A 495 -28.97 28.41 10.95
N ASN A 496 -29.84 29.40 11.17
CA ASN A 496 -31.27 29.17 11.43
C ASN A 496 -31.94 28.51 10.21
N VAL A 497 -31.72 29.05 9.01
CA VAL A 497 -32.30 28.49 7.77
C VAL A 497 -31.89 27.03 7.57
N VAL A 498 -30.58 26.71 7.74
CA VAL A 498 -30.07 25.36 7.58
C VAL A 498 -30.66 24.42 8.63
N MET A 499 -30.69 24.83 9.90
CA MET A 499 -31.23 23.96 10.97
C MET A 499 -32.72 23.73 10.83
N ASP A 500 -33.52 24.75 10.42
CA ASP A 500 -34.94 24.57 10.12
C ASP A 500 -35.17 23.56 8.97
N LEU A 501 -34.35 23.63 7.91
CA LEU A 501 -34.42 22.67 6.82
C LEU A 501 -34.03 21.25 7.28
N VAL A 502 -32.98 21.11 8.10
CA VAL A 502 -32.53 19.83 8.66
C VAL A 502 -33.63 19.22 9.55
N HIS A 503 -34.19 19.98 10.50
CA HIS A 503 -35.27 19.52 11.38
C HIS A 503 -36.53 19.11 10.60
N LYS A 504 -36.84 19.78 9.49
CA LYS A 504 -38.00 19.48 8.67
C LYS A 504 -37.85 18.21 7.84
N HIS A 505 -36.62 17.89 7.37
CA HIS A 505 -36.38 16.78 6.44
C HIS A 505 -35.89 15.51 7.14
N ALA A 506 -35.23 15.62 8.29
CA ALA A 506 -34.75 14.46 9.04
C ALA A 506 -35.90 13.86 9.87
N GLU A 507 -36.21 12.57 9.72
CA GLU A 507 -37.11 11.83 10.59
C GLU A 507 -36.47 11.65 11.97
N THR A 508 -35.26 11.16 12.02
CA THR A 508 -34.42 11.04 13.22
C THR A 508 -33.13 11.81 13.01
N LEU A 509 -32.75 12.63 13.98
CA LEU A 509 -31.62 13.55 13.84
C LEU A 509 -30.63 13.44 15.01
N VAL A 510 -29.33 13.36 14.70
CA VAL A 510 -28.26 13.46 15.69
C VAL A 510 -27.31 14.55 15.25
N VAL A 511 -27.12 15.57 16.07
CA VAL A 511 -26.21 16.69 15.75
C VAL A 511 -25.19 16.89 16.87
N ALA A 512 -23.91 16.79 16.55
CA ALA A 512 -22.87 17.32 17.42
C ALA A 512 -22.71 18.82 17.14
N THR A 513 -22.80 19.64 18.17
CA THR A 513 -22.68 21.10 18.04
C THR A 513 -22.05 21.73 19.27
N HIS A 514 -21.41 22.87 19.07
CA HIS A 514 -20.99 23.77 20.15
C HIS A 514 -21.92 25.01 20.29
N ASP A 515 -22.88 25.16 19.38
CA ASP A 515 -23.85 26.26 19.42
C ASP A 515 -25.01 25.94 20.36
N LEU A 516 -24.94 26.45 21.59
CA LEU A 516 -25.95 26.21 22.62
C LEU A 516 -27.30 26.86 22.33
N ARG A 517 -27.39 27.80 21.39
CA ARG A 517 -28.62 28.48 20.98
C ARG A 517 -29.58 27.54 20.26
N LEU A 518 -29.08 26.49 19.64
CA LEU A 518 -29.87 25.51 18.90
C LEU A 518 -30.56 24.48 19.80
N LEU A 519 -30.06 24.28 21.04
CA LEU A 519 -30.47 23.20 21.94
C LEU A 519 -31.96 23.15 22.28
N PRO A 520 -32.69 24.28 22.43
CA PRO A 520 -34.13 24.24 22.71
C PRO A 520 -34.96 23.50 21.65
N ASN A 521 -34.44 23.31 20.44
CA ASN A 521 -35.12 22.66 19.32
C ASN A 521 -34.93 21.13 19.28
N PHE A 522 -34.23 20.55 20.28
CA PHE A 522 -33.94 19.12 20.34
C PHE A 522 -34.70 18.44 21.47
N ASP A 523 -35.20 17.23 21.23
CA ASP A 523 -35.93 16.43 22.23
C ASP A 523 -35.00 15.97 23.35
N LYS A 524 -33.76 15.64 23.00
CA LYS A 524 -32.74 15.10 23.91
C LYS A 524 -31.41 15.80 23.74
N ILE A 525 -30.74 16.12 24.82
CA ILE A 525 -29.39 16.66 24.86
C ILE A 525 -28.49 15.69 25.60
N ILE A 526 -27.32 15.42 25.02
CA ILE A 526 -26.26 14.60 25.57
C ILE A 526 -25.05 15.50 25.81
N VAL A 527 -24.61 15.58 27.06
CA VAL A 527 -23.46 16.38 27.45
C VAL A 527 -22.27 15.46 27.63
N MET A 528 -21.22 15.67 26.83
CA MET A 528 -19.99 14.89 26.86
C MET A 528 -18.82 15.66 27.47
N GLN A 529 -18.01 14.98 28.26
CA GLN A 529 -16.72 15.47 28.75
C GLN A 529 -15.72 14.30 28.87
N GLU A 530 -14.47 14.52 28.44
CA GLU A 530 -13.38 13.56 28.59
C GLU A 530 -13.73 12.14 28.13
N GLY A 531 -14.48 12.03 27.04
CA GLY A 531 -14.86 10.73 26.45
C GLY A 531 -16.03 10.03 27.13
N ALA A 532 -16.71 10.63 28.09
CA ALA A 532 -17.87 10.06 28.78
C ALA A 532 -19.11 10.93 28.64
N ILE A 533 -20.31 10.31 28.76
CA ILE A 533 -21.59 11.03 28.86
C ILE A 533 -21.78 11.42 30.34
N LEU A 534 -21.84 12.73 30.60
CA LEU A 534 -22.04 13.25 31.95
C LEU A 534 -23.52 13.49 32.27
N GLU A 535 -24.28 14.01 31.30
CA GLU A 535 -25.68 14.35 31.47
C GLU A 535 -26.47 13.99 30.22
N GLU A 536 -27.69 13.53 30.42
CA GLU A 536 -28.63 13.21 29.35
C GLU A 536 -30.04 13.66 29.79
N GLY A 537 -30.80 14.33 28.91
CA GLY A 537 -32.14 14.77 29.20
C GLY A 537 -32.66 15.86 28.26
N SER A 538 -33.86 16.40 28.52
CA SER A 538 -34.39 17.52 27.76
C SER A 538 -33.69 18.84 28.12
N TYR A 539 -33.76 19.84 27.22
CA TYR A 539 -33.17 21.16 27.45
C TYR A 539 -33.69 21.78 28.75
N GLU A 540 -35.01 21.72 29.00
CA GLU A 540 -35.62 22.28 30.20
C GLU A 540 -35.08 21.66 31.48
N THR A 541 -34.89 20.33 31.48
CA THR A 541 -34.38 19.59 32.64
C THR A 541 -32.93 19.92 32.92
N LEU A 542 -32.08 19.95 31.88
CA LEU A 542 -30.66 20.16 32.05
C LEU A 542 -30.27 21.62 32.28
N ALA A 543 -30.98 22.57 31.64
CA ALA A 543 -30.75 24.02 31.82
C ALA A 543 -31.09 24.51 33.21
N THR A 544 -32.07 23.87 33.89
CA THR A 544 -32.53 24.23 35.24
C THR A 544 -31.82 23.46 36.35
N LYS A 545 -31.06 22.43 36.03
CA LYS A 545 -30.37 21.55 36.99
C LYS A 545 -29.30 22.32 37.78
N GLU A 546 -29.51 22.53 39.09
CA GLU A 546 -28.51 23.19 39.95
C GLU A 546 -27.16 22.45 39.89
N LYS A 547 -26.10 23.17 39.58
CA LYS A 547 -24.75 22.67 39.39
C LYS A 547 -24.59 21.73 38.17
N GLY A 548 -25.57 21.70 37.24
CA GLY A 548 -25.47 20.95 35.99
C GLY A 548 -24.33 21.47 35.11
N TYR A 549 -23.72 20.57 34.34
CA TYR A 549 -22.63 20.94 33.41
C TYR A 549 -23.17 21.78 32.26
N LEU A 550 -24.32 21.44 31.69
CA LEU A 550 -24.98 22.24 30.65
C LEU A 550 -25.31 23.65 31.14
N GLN A 551 -25.82 23.79 32.36
CA GLN A 551 -26.12 25.09 32.94
C GLN A 551 -24.87 25.96 33.07
N LYS A 552 -23.72 25.35 33.45
CA LYS A 552 -22.42 26.05 33.50
C LYS A 552 -21.98 26.52 32.11
N MET A 553 -22.11 25.67 31.09
CA MET A 553 -21.78 26.03 29.72
C MET A 553 -22.63 27.21 29.21
N ILE A 554 -23.93 27.18 29.47
CA ILE A 554 -24.84 28.27 29.07
C ILE A 554 -24.46 29.59 29.77
N LYS A 555 -24.15 29.57 31.08
CA LYS A 555 -23.74 30.75 31.82
C LYS A 555 -22.41 31.34 31.32
N ILE A 556 -21.43 30.50 30.96
CA ILE A 556 -20.14 30.95 30.41
C ILE A 556 -20.33 31.59 29.03
N ASN A 557 -21.20 31.05 28.19
CA ASN A 557 -21.47 31.60 26.85
C ASN A 557 -22.34 32.86 26.87
N ALA A 558 -23.08 33.11 27.96
CA ALA A 558 -23.91 34.30 28.14
C ALA A 558 -23.16 35.49 28.81
N SER A 559 -21.98 35.24 29.37
CA SER A 559 -21.05 36.24 29.91
C SER A 559 -20.04 36.72 28.86
#